data_38ba225934b7be7804d266e6450d21d2
#
_entry.id   38ba225934b7be7804d266e6450d21d2
#
_cell.length_a   1.000
_cell.length_b   1.000
_cell.length_c   1.000
_cell.angle_alpha   90.00
_cell.angle_beta   90.00
_cell.angle_gamma   90.00
#
_symmetry.space_group_name_H-M   'P 1'
#
loop_
_entity.id
_entity.type
_entity.pdbx_description
1 polymer ?
#
loop_
_entity_poly.entity_id
_entity_poly.type
_entity_poly.pdbx_seq_one_letter_code
_entity_poly.pdbx_strand_id
1 'polypeptide(L)'
;LEPKPTDTMRQRFAPPAGFARVPVAPNSFAGWLRDLPLAAPETPVRAYDGRVLHAATDSRIAGVVALDVSPADLQQCADSVMRLHAEWLWSKGERNMSYRAAAGLALPWSRWSRGERIVPSGANIQWVPAGKPVSDHAAFRKYLDAVFAWANTVSLEKQAKPVEPDQIRAGDFFILPGNPGHAVLVLDVAE
;
A
#
# COMPACT_ATOMS: atom_id res chain seq x y z
N LEU A 1 11.41 6.06 -10.95
CA LEU A 1 12.66 5.47 -10.41
C LEU A 1 12.28 4.25 -9.58
N GLU A 2 12.58 3.07 -10.09
CA GLU A 2 12.35 1.81 -9.38
C GLU A 2 13.66 1.37 -8.73
N PRO A 3 13.75 1.35 -7.39
CA PRO A 3 14.96 0.86 -6.71
C PRO A 3 15.15 -0.64 -7.00
N LYS A 4 16.39 -1.05 -7.28
CA LYS A 4 16.69 -2.48 -7.46
C LYS A 4 16.71 -3.18 -6.11
N PRO A 5 16.04 -4.33 -5.96
CA PRO A 5 16.06 -5.10 -4.73
C PRO A 5 17.43 -5.75 -4.51
N THR A 6 17.88 -5.81 -3.25
CA THR A 6 19.10 -6.51 -2.84
C THR A 6 18.83 -7.66 -1.89
N ASP A 7 17.78 -7.56 -1.09
CA ASP A 7 17.35 -8.54 -0.09
C ASP A 7 15.85 -8.33 0.21
N THR A 8 15.35 -9.00 1.24
CA THR A 8 13.96 -8.87 1.70
C THR A 8 13.91 -8.32 3.14
N MET A 9 12.73 -7.84 3.52
CA MET A 9 12.48 -7.38 4.89
C MET A 9 12.89 -8.45 5.94
N ARG A 10 12.54 -9.71 5.73
CA ARG A 10 12.89 -10.84 6.59
C ARG A 10 14.40 -11.05 6.71
N GLN A 11 15.13 -10.90 5.61
CA GLN A 11 16.59 -11.12 5.57
C GLN A 11 17.34 -9.98 6.27
N ARG A 12 16.89 -8.75 6.08
CA ARG A 12 17.56 -7.56 6.63
C ARG A 12 17.31 -7.36 8.12
N PHE A 13 16.09 -7.60 8.57
CA PHE A 13 15.68 -7.29 9.94
C PHE A 13 15.44 -8.57 10.74
N ALA A 14 16.46 -9.04 11.45
CA ALA A 14 16.28 -10.11 12.41
C ALA A 14 15.48 -9.64 13.64
N PRO A 15 14.73 -10.52 14.31
CA PRO A 15 14.15 -10.20 15.62
C PRO A 15 15.23 -9.75 16.61
N PRO A 16 14.90 -8.89 17.58
CA PRO A 16 15.81 -8.58 18.67
C PRO A 16 16.23 -9.84 19.46
N ALA A 17 17.37 -9.79 20.12
CA ALA A 17 17.82 -10.90 20.96
C ALA A 17 16.76 -11.24 22.03
N GLY A 18 16.43 -12.51 22.16
CA GLY A 18 15.40 -13.01 23.08
C GLY A 18 13.96 -12.98 22.53
N PHE A 19 13.76 -12.46 21.33
CA PHE A 19 12.46 -12.44 20.66
C PHE A 19 12.42 -13.39 19.47
N ALA A 20 11.25 -13.94 19.19
CA ALA A 20 10.99 -14.73 17.99
C ALA A 20 9.85 -14.11 17.18
N ARG A 21 9.92 -14.22 15.85
CA ARG A 21 8.82 -13.78 15.00
C ARG A 21 7.54 -14.54 15.32
N VAL A 22 6.45 -13.84 15.49
CA VAL A 22 5.12 -14.46 15.57
C VAL A 22 4.88 -15.34 14.34
N PRO A 23 4.49 -16.62 14.50
CA PRO A 23 4.19 -17.48 13.37
C PRO A 23 3.08 -16.89 12.49
N VAL A 24 3.25 -16.97 11.18
CA VAL A 24 2.25 -16.53 10.20
C VAL A 24 1.96 -17.64 9.20
N ALA A 25 0.72 -17.71 8.74
CA ALA A 25 0.34 -18.71 7.74
C ALA A 25 1.11 -18.48 6.42
N PRO A 26 1.57 -19.54 5.76
CA PRO A 26 2.12 -19.44 4.41
C PRO A 26 1.12 -18.74 3.48
N ASN A 27 1.62 -17.92 2.59
CA ASN A 27 0.80 -17.16 1.63
C ASN A 27 -0.19 -16.14 2.24
N SER A 28 -0.14 -15.87 3.54
CA SER A 28 -0.90 -14.77 4.16
C SER A 28 -0.31 -13.42 3.77
N PHE A 29 -1.07 -12.33 4.01
CA PHE A 29 -0.56 -10.97 3.82
C PHE A 29 0.68 -10.72 4.71
N ALA A 30 0.65 -11.16 5.95
CA ALA A 30 1.77 -11.08 6.88
C ALA A 30 3.03 -11.78 6.35
N GLY A 31 2.89 -13.00 5.79
CA GLY A 31 3.99 -13.72 5.16
C GLY A 31 4.56 -12.98 3.95
N TRP A 32 3.69 -12.44 3.11
CA TRP A 32 4.08 -11.65 1.94
C TRP A 32 4.80 -10.35 2.33
N LEU A 33 4.36 -9.68 3.39
CA LEU A 33 5.04 -8.47 3.91
C LEU A 33 6.48 -8.78 4.37
N ARG A 34 6.72 -9.93 4.98
CA ARG A 34 8.08 -10.37 5.35
C ARG A 34 9.01 -10.58 4.17
N ASP A 35 8.44 -10.88 3.01
CA ASP A 35 9.19 -11.10 1.77
C ASP A 35 9.22 -9.86 0.86
N LEU A 36 8.78 -8.68 1.36
CA LEU A 36 8.89 -7.42 0.64
C LEU A 36 10.34 -7.17 0.21
N PRO A 37 10.56 -6.90 -1.08
CA PRO A 37 11.90 -6.60 -1.59
C PRO A 37 12.38 -5.25 -1.05
N LEU A 38 13.61 -5.18 -0.59
CA LEU A 38 14.24 -3.97 -0.11
C LEU A 38 15.34 -3.50 -1.05
N ALA A 39 15.43 -2.20 -1.24
CA ALA A 39 16.54 -1.55 -1.92
C ALA A 39 17.82 -1.65 -1.06
N ALA A 40 18.96 -1.35 -1.65
CA ALA A 40 20.24 -1.34 -0.93
C ALA A 40 20.17 -0.49 0.36
N PRO A 41 20.88 -0.87 1.43
CA PRO A 41 20.78 -0.20 2.74
C PRO A 41 20.95 1.33 2.70
N GLU A 42 21.78 1.82 1.80
CA GLU A 42 22.07 3.25 1.67
C GLU A 42 21.17 3.98 0.66
N THR A 43 19.98 3.43 0.36
CA THR A 43 19.05 4.07 -0.56
C THR A 43 18.28 5.18 0.16
N PRO A 44 18.34 6.44 -0.34
CA PRO A 44 17.57 7.54 0.22
C PRO A 44 16.07 7.39 -0.12
N VAL A 45 15.19 7.88 0.75
CA VAL A 45 13.76 8.01 0.44
C VAL A 45 13.57 9.16 -0.53
N ARG A 46 12.87 8.90 -1.63
CA ARG A 46 12.61 9.88 -2.68
C ARG A 46 11.11 10.10 -2.87
N ALA A 47 10.75 11.34 -3.18
CA ALA A 47 9.43 11.69 -3.68
C ALA A 47 9.24 11.17 -5.13
N TYR A 48 8.01 11.24 -5.61
CA TYR A 48 7.59 10.86 -6.98
C TYR A 48 8.38 11.59 -8.09
N ASP A 49 8.85 12.82 -7.82
CA ASP A 49 9.65 13.66 -8.73
C ASP A 49 11.17 13.40 -8.63
N GLY A 50 11.58 12.42 -7.80
CA GLY A 50 12.97 12.05 -7.57
C GLY A 50 13.69 12.87 -6.49
N ARG A 51 13.07 13.90 -5.94
CA ARG A 51 13.62 14.72 -4.85
C ARG A 51 13.84 13.87 -3.60
N VAL A 52 14.99 14.03 -2.96
CA VAL A 52 15.28 13.33 -1.70
C VAL A 52 14.46 13.92 -0.56
N LEU A 53 13.67 13.08 0.09
CA LEU A 53 12.87 13.42 1.29
C LEU A 53 13.66 13.10 2.56
N HIS A 54 14.33 11.94 2.60
CA HIS A 54 15.19 11.53 3.70
C HIS A 54 16.50 11.00 3.13
N ALA A 55 17.60 11.49 3.67
CA ALA A 55 18.92 11.01 3.31
C ALA A 55 19.10 9.53 3.72
N ALA A 56 20.01 8.82 3.05
CA ALA A 56 20.36 7.44 3.40
C ALA A 56 20.91 7.29 4.84
N THR A 57 21.44 8.37 5.40
CA THR A 57 21.98 8.43 6.77
C THR A 57 20.94 8.83 7.83
N ASP A 58 19.68 9.05 7.43
CA ASP A 58 18.61 9.38 8.40
C ASP A 58 18.29 8.15 9.27
N SER A 59 18.60 8.22 10.55
CA SER A 59 18.43 7.11 11.51
C SER A 59 16.98 6.69 11.72
N ARG A 60 16.00 7.47 11.26
CA ARG A 60 14.57 7.12 11.28
C ARG A 60 14.20 6.15 10.16
N ILE A 61 15.06 5.99 9.14
CA ILE A 61 14.80 5.15 7.97
C ILE A 61 15.62 3.87 8.08
N ALA A 62 14.98 2.77 8.44
CA ALA A 62 15.62 1.46 8.53
C ALA A 62 15.85 0.81 7.15
N GLY A 63 15.01 1.13 6.17
CA GLY A 63 15.12 0.62 4.81
C GLY A 63 14.08 1.21 3.88
N VAL A 64 14.27 1.00 2.58
CA VAL A 64 13.35 1.44 1.53
C VAL A 64 12.84 0.21 0.79
N VAL A 65 11.52 0.06 0.69
CA VAL A 65 10.91 -1.01 -0.10
C VAL A 65 11.18 -0.75 -1.59
N ALA A 66 11.65 -1.76 -2.29
CA ALA A 66 11.98 -1.68 -3.71
C ALA A 66 10.71 -1.84 -4.56
N LEU A 67 9.82 -0.87 -4.49
CA LEU A 67 8.63 -0.75 -5.32
C LEU A 67 8.65 0.58 -6.07
N ASP A 68 8.09 0.58 -7.27
CA ASP A 68 7.90 1.80 -8.04
C ASP A 68 6.90 2.73 -7.37
N VAL A 69 7.09 4.02 -7.51
CA VAL A 69 6.06 5.03 -7.27
C VAL A 69 5.62 5.63 -8.61
N SER A 70 4.32 5.94 -8.72
CA SER A 70 3.79 6.68 -9.87
C SER A 70 4.52 8.02 -10.04
N PRO A 71 4.63 8.55 -11.27
CA PRO A 71 5.21 9.88 -11.49
C PRO A 71 4.30 11.03 -11.04
N ALA A 72 3.21 10.73 -10.33
CA ALA A 72 2.29 11.71 -9.74
C ALA A 72 2.35 11.68 -8.21
N ASP A 73 2.06 12.82 -7.58
CA ASP A 73 2.00 12.95 -6.11
C ASP A 73 0.70 12.34 -5.57
N LEU A 74 0.64 11.03 -5.58
CA LEU A 74 -0.57 10.29 -5.22
C LEU A 74 -0.34 9.30 -4.08
N GLN A 75 0.81 8.59 -4.05
CA GLN A 75 1.04 7.52 -3.09
C GLN A 75 1.63 8.07 -1.77
N GLN A 76 0.79 8.32 -0.78
CA GLN A 76 1.16 8.73 0.58
C GLN A 76 0.96 7.59 1.59
N CYS A 77 0.78 7.89 2.88
CA CYS A 77 0.76 6.89 3.96
C CYS A 77 -0.39 5.87 3.82
N ALA A 78 -1.64 6.33 3.71
CA ALA A 78 -2.81 5.45 3.54
C ALA A 78 -2.76 4.69 2.20
N ASP A 79 -2.29 5.37 1.16
CA ASP A 79 -2.16 4.80 -0.19
C ASP A 79 -1.12 3.68 -0.22
N SER A 80 -0.05 3.80 0.56
CA SER A 80 0.96 2.75 0.72
C SER A 80 0.38 1.51 1.40
N VAL A 81 -0.49 1.65 2.39
CA VAL A 81 -1.22 0.53 3.01
C VAL A 81 -2.11 -0.15 1.97
N MET A 82 -2.92 0.62 1.23
CA MET A 82 -3.78 0.10 0.17
C MET A 82 -2.96 -0.54 -0.96
N ARG A 83 -1.83 0.07 -1.34
CA ARG A 83 -0.95 -0.45 -2.37
C ARG A 83 -0.41 -1.84 -2.02
N LEU A 84 0.17 -2.01 -0.85
CA LEU A 84 0.76 -3.27 -0.44
C LEU A 84 -0.29 -4.38 -0.33
N HIS A 85 -1.46 -4.08 0.25
CA HIS A 85 -2.58 -5.02 0.28
C HIS A 85 -3.06 -5.41 -1.13
N ALA A 86 -3.19 -4.44 -2.04
CA ALA A 86 -3.62 -4.69 -3.42
C ALA A 86 -2.61 -5.53 -4.22
N GLU A 87 -1.30 -5.28 -4.07
CA GLU A 87 -0.24 -6.06 -4.72
C GLU A 87 -0.20 -7.49 -4.20
N TRP A 88 -0.42 -7.68 -2.89
CA TRP A 88 -0.55 -9.03 -2.34
C TRP A 88 -1.74 -9.78 -2.96
N LEU A 89 -2.93 -9.17 -3.01
CA LEU A 89 -4.11 -9.78 -3.65
C LEU A 89 -3.84 -10.08 -5.13
N TRP A 90 -3.20 -9.14 -5.83
CA TRP A 90 -2.83 -9.33 -7.23
C TRP A 90 -1.88 -10.52 -7.42
N SER A 91 -0.88 -10.67 -6.57
CA SER A 91 0.08 -11.79 -6.59
C SER A 91 -0.58 -13.15 -6.35
N LYS A 92 -1.71 -13.16 -5.63
CA LYS A 92 -2.53 -14.37 -5.37
C LYS A 92 -3.51 -14.70 -6.51
N GLY A 93 -3.56 -13.88 -7.57
CA GLY A 93 -4.57 -14.03 -8.61
C GLY A 93 -5.95 -13.50 -8.22
N GLU A 94 -6.10 -12.90 -7.04
CA GLU A 94 -7.36 -12.32 -6.58
C GLU A 94 -7.68 -11.04 -7.35
N ARG A 95 -8.90 -10.92 -7.84
CA ARG A 95 -9.36 -9.79 -8.65
C ARG A 95 -10.63 -9.12 -8.10
N ASN A 96 -11.13 -9.59 -6.96
CA ASN A 96 -12.34 -9.05 -6.32
C ASN A 96 -12.06 -7.89 -5.37
N MET A 97 -10.87 -7.26 -5.49
CA MET A 97 -10.51 -6.13 -4.64
C MET A 97 -11.37 -4.91 -4.92
N SER A 98 -11.70 -4.20 -3.85
CA SER A 98 -12.44 -2.94 -3.91
C SER A 98 -12.01 -2.04 -2.76
N TYR A 99 -11.77 -0.78 -3.05
CA TYR A 99 -11.49 0.26 -2.07
C TYR A 99 -12.67 1.24 -2.01
N ARG A 100 -12.61 2.20 -1.11
CA ARG A 100 -13.67 3.19 -0.92
C ARG A 100 -13.11 4.59 -1.07
N ALA A 101 -13.74 5.39 -1.91
CA ALA A 101 -13.44 6.80 -2.01
C ALA A 101 -13.87 7.56 -0.74
N ALA A 102 -13.26 8.71 -0.46
CA ALA A 102 -13.65 9.61 0.62
C ALA A 102 -15.14 10.02 0.53
N ALA A 103 -15.65 10.21 -0.68
CA ALA A 103 -17.06 10.47 -0.97
C ALA A 103 -17.99 9.26 -0.77
N GLY A 104 -17.44 8.10 -0.37
CA GLY A 104 -18.22 6.89 -0.09
C GLY A 104 -18.47 5.96 -1.27
N LEU A 105 -18.06 6.31 -2.49
CA LEU A 105 -18.19 5.46 -3.68
C LEU A 105 -17.27 4.24 -3.57
N ALA A 106 -17.80 3.05 -3.90
CA ALA A 106 -16.98 1.86 -4.03
C ALA A 106 -16.15 1.90 -5.31
N LEU A 107 -14.88 1.52 -5.20
CA LEU A 107 -13.89 1.52 -6.26
C LEU A 107 -13.42 0.08 -6.58
N PRO A 108 -14.29 -0.81 -7.11
CA PRO A 108 -13.90 -2.17 -7.41
C PRO A 108 -13.03 -2.24 -8.68
N TRP A 109 -11.97 -3.06 -8.64
CA TRP A 109 -11.15 -3.37 -9.82
C TRP A 109 -11.99 -3.87 -11.00
N SER A 110 -13.04 -4.64 -10.72
CA SER A 110 -13.92 -5.21 -11.75
C SER A 110 -14.60 -4.17 -12.65
N ARG A 111 -14.85 -2.96 -12.18
CA ARG A 111 -15.37 -1.86 -13.03
C ARG A 111 -14.27 -1.28 -13.91
N TRP A 112 -13.11 -1.01 -13.31
CA TRP A 112 -11.95 -0.52 -14.06
C TRP A 112 -11.52 -1.47 -15.18
N SER A 113 -11.44 -2.77 -14.86
CA SER A 113 -11.03 -3.80 -15.83
C SER A 113 -12.00 -3.95 -17.00
N ARG A 114 -13.28 -3.61 -16.83
CA ARG A 114 -14.25 -3.55 -17.93
C ARG A 114 -14.19 -2.26 -18.75
N GLY A 115 -13.28 -1.34 -18.44
CA GLY A 115 -13.10 -0.09 -19.18
C GLY A 115 -13.85 1.10 -18.60
N GLU A 116 -14.41 0.99 -17.38
CA GLU A 116 -15.00 2.14 -16.70
C GLU A 116 -13.90 2.99 -16.03
N ARG A 117 -14.15 4.28 -15.88
CA ARG A 117 -13.23 5.22 -15.20
C ARG A 117 -14.00 6.10 -14.24
N ILE A 118 -13.26 6.56 -13.20
CA ILE A 118 -13.80 7.46 -12.18
C ILE A 118 -13.62 8.89 -12.66
N VAL A 119 -14.69 9.67 -12.65
CA VAL A 119 -14.68 11.07 -13.03
C VAL A 119 -15.39 11.91 -11.99
N PRO A 120 -15.03 13.22 -11.84
CA PRO A 120 -15.78 14.16 -11.03
C PRO A 120 -17.23 14.30 -11.52
N SER A 121 -18.16 14.49 -10.59
CA SER A 121 -19.58 14.71 -10.86
C SER A 121 -20.14 15.68 -9.82
N GLY A 122 -20.06 16.99 -10.09
CA GLY A 122 -20.35 18.03 -9.10
C GLY A 122 -19.42 17.91 -7.89
N ALA A 123 -19.98 17.82 -6.69
CA ALA A 123 -19.24 17.63 -5.43
C ALA A 123 -18.87 16.13 -5.17
N ASN A 124 -19.23 15.22 -6.06
CA ASN A 124 -19.03 13.79 -5.94
C ASN A 124 -18.20 13.24 -7.09
N ILE A 125 -18.08 11.94 -7.14
CA ILE A 125 -17.45 11.17 -8.23
C ILE A 125 -18.40 10.10 -8.73
N GLN A 126 -18.22 9.69 -9.98
CA GLN A 126 -19.01 8.63 -10.60
C GLN A 126 -18.16 7.76 -11.54
N TRP A 127 -18.66 6.58 -11.83
CA TRP A 127 -18.10 5.71 -12.84
C TRP A 127 -18.73 6.00 -14.19
N VAL A 128 -17.90 6.10 -15.24
CA VAL A 128 -18.36 6.25 -16.63
C VAL A 128 -17.63 5.26 -17.55
N PRO A 129 -18.26 4.74 -18.60
CA PRO A 129 -17.56 4.02 -19.65
C PRO A 129 -16.56 4.96 -20.36
N ALA A 130 -15.28 4.63 -20.38
CA ALA A 130 -14.25 5.53 -20.93
C ALA A 130 -13.07 4.81 -21.57
N GLY A 131 -13.12 3.50 -21.71
CA GLY A 131 -12.02 2.73 -22.29
C GLY A 131 -12.41 1.33 -22.71
N LYS A 132 -11.41 0.61 -23.21
CA LYS A 132 -11.54 -0.82 -23.52
C LYS A 132 -11.30 -1.65 -22.25
N PRO A 133 -11.81 -2.89 -22.19
CA PRO A 133 -11.47 -3.83 -21.15
C PRO A 133 -9.95 -4.07 -21.06
N VAL A 134 -9.42 -4.15 -19.86
CA VAL A 134 -7.98 -4.35 -19.56
C VAL A 134 -7.83 -5.23 -18.32
N SER A 135 -6.77 -6.04 -18.27
CA SER A 135 -6.57 -6.97 -17.14
C SER A 135 -5.11 -7.17 -16.74
N ASP A 136 -4.18 -6.43 -17.36
CA ASP A 136 -2.75 -6.52 -17.06
C ASP A 136 -2.36 -5.69 -15.81
N HIS A 137 -1.15 -5.93 -15.31
CA HIS A 137 -0.62 -5.24 -14.12
C HIS A 137 -0.41 -3.73 -14.37
N ALA A 138 -0.09 -3.31 -15.60
CA ALA A 138 0.06 -1.89 -15.91
C ALA A 138 -1.27 -1.14 -15.78
N ALA A 139 -2.38 -1.76 -16.22
CA ALA A 139 -3.72 -1.21 -16.01
C ALA A 139 -4.14 -1.24 -14.54
N PHE A 140 -3.72 -2.26 -13.79
CA PHE A 140 -3.93 -2.33 -12.35
C PHE A 140 -3.18 -1.22 -11.61
N ARG A 141 -1.95 -0.89 -12.00
CA ARG A 141 -1.23 0.26 -11.43
C ARG A 141 -1.97 1.58 -11.64
N LYS A 142 -2.49 1.81 -12.85
CA LYS A 142 -3.32 2.99 -13.15
C LYS A 142 -4.64 3.02 -12.35
N TYR A 143 -5.22 1.86 -12.10
CA TYR A 143 -6.36 1.75 -11.20
C TYR A 143 -6.00 2.17 -9.78
N LEU A 144 -4.86 1.74 -9.25
CA LEU A 144 -4.41 2.14 -7.92
C LEU A 144 -4.15 3.65 -7.83
N ASP A 145 -3.56 4.26 -8.87
CA ASP A 145 -3.41 5.73 -8.93
C ASP A 145 -4.78 6.43 -8.85
N ALA A 146 -5.80 5.88 -9.51
CA ALA A 146 -7.16 6.41 -9.39
C ALA A 146 -7.77 6.17 -7.99
N VAL A 147 -7.47 5.05 -7.33
CA VAL A 147 -7.86 4.82 -5.93
C VAL A 147 -7.21 5.86 -5.03
N PHE A 148 -5.91 6.10 -5.15
CA PHE A 148 -5.17 7.05 -4.33
C PHE A 148 -5.67 8.50 -4.51
N ALA A 149 -6.08 8.87 -5.72
CA ALA A 149 -6.65 10.19 -5.97
C ALA A 149 -8.00 10.44 -5.23
N TRP A 150 -8.74 9.40 -4.88
CA TRP A 150 -10.09 9.52 -4.32
C TRP A 150 -10.28 8.93 -2.93
N ALA A 151 -9.39 8.05 -2.49
CA ALA A 151 -9.39 7.52 -1.13
C ALA A 151 -8.59 8.44 -0.18
N ASN A 152 -8.72 8.19 1.12
CA ASN A 152 -7.94 8.86 2.17
C ASN A 152 -7.96 8.03 3.46
N THR A 153 -7.36 8.55 4.54
CA THR A 153 -7.33 7.89 5.85
C THR A 153 -8.73 7.63 6.41
N VAL A 154 -9.68 8.55 6.22
CA VAL A 154 -11.07 8.39 6.69
C VAL A 154 -11.78 7.24 5.96
N SER A 155 -11.59 7.13 4.65
CA SER A 155 -12.19 6.02 3.88
C SER A 155 -11.51 4.68 4.15
N LEU A 156 -10.21 4.67 4.43
CA LEU A 156 -9.48 3.47 4.81
C LEU A 156 -9.93 2.96 6.19
N GLU A 157 -10.05 3.84 7.18
CA GLU A 157 -10.57 3.48 8.51
C GLU A 157 -11.94 2.81 8.42
N LYS A 158 -12.87 3.36 7.63
CA LYS A 158 -14.22 2.79 7.46
C LYS A 158 -14.24 1.41 6.81
N GLN A 159 -13.16 0.97 6.20
CA GLN A 159 -13.00 -0.37 5.63
C GLN A 159 -12.23 -1.33 6.56
N ALA A 160 -11.59 -0.80 7.60
CA ALA A 160 -10.85 -1.58 8.57
C ALA A 160 -11.74 -2.10 9.70
N LYS A 161 -11.22 -3.09 10.43
CA LYS A 161 -11.80 -3.55 11.68
C LYS A 161 -10.83 -3.20 12.81
N PRO A 162 -11.31 -2.66 13.93
CA PRO A 162 -10.44 -2.38 15.07
C PRO A 162 -9.88 -3.69 15.66
N VAL A 163 -8.65 -3.63 16.14
CA VAL A 163 -7.94 -4.73 16.84
C VAL A 163 -7.43 -4.19 18.16
N GLU A 164 -7.50 -5.01 19.21
CA GLU A 164 -6.93 -4.65 20.50
C GLU A 164 -5.39 -4.62 20.43
N PRO A 165 -4.71 -3.75 21.20
CA PRO A 165 -3.26 -3.58 21.12
C PRO A 165 -2.45 -4.87 21.34
N ASP A 166 -2.92 -5.79 22.18
CA ASP A 166 -2.31 -7.09 22.45
C ASP A 166 -2.55 -8.15 21.35
N GLN A 167 -3.42 -7.83 20.39
CA GLN A 167 -3.76 -8.70 19.27
C GLN A 167 -3.16 -8.23 17.94
N ILE A 168 -2.37 -7.16 17.96
CA ILE A 168 -1.74 -6.63 16.74
C ILE A 168 -0.89 -7.69 16.06
N ARG A 169 -1.05 -7.81 14.74
CA ARG A 169 -0.30 -8.74 13.87
C ARG A 169 0.28 -8.00 12.66
N ALA A 170 1.24 -8.61 12.00
CA ALA A 170 1.72 -8.12 10.72
C ALA A 170 0.57 -8.04 9.70
N GLY A 171 0.44 -6.90 9.03
CA GLY A 171 -0.68 -6.58 8.14
C GLY A 171 -1.74 -5.67 8.76
N ASP A 172 -1.77 -5.53 10.09
CA ASP A 172 -2.56 -4.49 10.76
C ASP A 172 -1.91 -3.12 10.59
N PHE A 173 -2.66 -2.06 10.85
CA PHE A 173 -2.12 -0.71 10.75
C PHE A 173 -2.71 0.22 11.81
N PHE A 174 -1.89 1.14 12.27
CA PHE A 174 -2.35 2.28 13.05
C PHE A 174 -2.90 3.33 12.11
N ILE A 175 -4.02 3.97 12.47
CA ILE A 175 -4.62 5.00 11.65
C ILE A 175 -5.13 6.16 12.51
N LEU A 176 -4.79 7.37 12.06
CA LEU A 176 -5.37 8.61 12.53
C LEU A 176 -6.16 9.21 11.36
N PRO A 177 -7.50 9.03 11.32
CA PRO A 177 -8.30 9.58 10.24
C PRO A 177 -8.37 11.10 10.34
N GLY A 178 -8.32 11.80 9.21
CA GLY A 178 -8.42 13.25 9.22
C GLY A 178 -7.77 13.93 8.03
N ASN A 179 -7.66 15.28 8.14
CA ASN A 179 -6.91 16.13 7.23
C ASN A 179 -6.16 17.22 8.02
N PRO A 180 -4.84 17.02 8.30
CA PRO A 180 -4.04 15.87 7.87
C PRO A 180 -4.41 14.61 8.63
N GLY A 181 -4.39 13.47 7.94
CA GLY A 181 -4.49 12.14 8.51
C GLY A 181 -3.18 11.38 8.41
N HIS A 182 -3.06 10.21 9.08
CA HIS A 182 -1.87 9.37 8.97
C HIS A 182 -2.20 7.88 9.10
N ALA A 183 -1.41 7.02 8.45
CA ALA A 183 -1.50 5.57 8.60
C ALA A 183 -0.10 4.95 8.62
N VAL A 184 0.09 3.93 9.47
CA VAL A 184 1.36 3.20 9.62
C VAL A 184 1.07 1.71 9.62
N LEU A 185 1.57 0.99 8.62
CA LEU A 185 1.40 -0.45 8.48
C LEU A 185 2.41 -1.20 9.36
N VAL A 186 1.95 -2.21 10.08
CA VAL A 186 2.79 -3.15 10.83
C VAL A 186 3.31 -4.21 9.85
N LEU A 187 4.60 -4.21 9.59
CA LEU A 187 5.21 -5.14 8.62
C LEU A 187 5.54 -6.49 9.24
N ASP A 188 5.90 -6.52 10.52
CA ASP A 188 6.24 -7.74 11.26
C ASP A 188 6.01 -7.56 12.76
N VAL A 189 5.87 -8.68 13.49
CA VAL A 189 5.75 -8.71 14.95
C VAL A 189 6.65 -9.82 15.49
N ALA A 190 7.36 -9.55 16.59
CA ALA A 190 8.15 -10.51 17.35
C ALA A 190 7.79 -10.43 18.84
N GLU A 191 7.76 -11.58 19.52
CA GLU A 191 7.47 -11.78 20.93
C GLU A 191 8.62 -12.50 21.60
#